data_d34deac7f0157e4c92833171402839e6
#
_entry.id   d34deac7f0157e4c92833171402839e6
#
_cell.length_a   1.000
_cell.length_b   1.000
_cell.length_c   1.000
_cell.angle_alpha   90.00
_cell.angle_beta   90.00
_cell.angle_gamma   90.00
#
_symmetry.space_group_name_H-M   'P 1'
#
loop_
_entity.id
_entity.type
_entity.pdbx_description
1 polymer ?
#
loop_
_entity_poly.entity_id
_entity_poly.type
_entity_poly.pdbx_seq_one_letter_code
_entity_poly.pdbx_strand_id
1 'polypeptide(L)'
;MWLFFAFGGLCRLRKHGSNCPRLAGELKYFCDSSVIYKLAGHRGCDTARVNDHGLSYFEDYLLGTTYECGSVSIDQASIIAFAKEFDPQPFHVDPAAAAAGPYGGLIASGWHTAALVMRLLVENYLAAESSLGSAGLDELRWPNPVRPGDTLRVRATVVESRRSLSKPDRGIVKTLVEAVNTGGATVMRATAINFMLVRPDPGA
;
A
#
# COMPACT_ATOMS: atom_id res chain seq x y z
N MET A 1 -11.48 -16.72 -24.46
CA MET A 1 -12.65 -17.55 -24.11
C MET A 1 -12.36 -18.14 -22.73
N TRP A 2 -12.70 -17.40 -21.65
CA TRP A 2 -12.54 -17.83 -20.27
C TRP A 2 -13.88 -17.67 -19.56
N LEU A 3 -14.36 -18.78 -18.97
CA LEU A 3 -15.68 -18.91 -18.38
C LEU A 3 -15.77 -18.12 -17.06
N PHE A 4 -16.82 -17.29 -16.97
CA PHE A 4 -17.36 -16.78 -15.72
C PHE A 4 -18.28 -17.81 -15.10
N PHE A 5 -18.07 -18.19 -13.86
CA PHE A 5 -19.10 -18.82 -13.04
C PHE A 5 -19.64 -17.78 -12.04
N ALA A 6 -20.87 -17.39 -12.27
CA ALA A 6 -21.65 -16.60 -11.34
C ALA A 6 -22.33 -17.54 -10.33
N PHE A 7 -22.15 -17.29 -9.03
CA PHE A 7 -23.05 -17.79 -8.00
C PHE A 7 -23.79 -16.61 -7.38
N GLY A 8 -25.08 -16.56 -7.67
CA GLY A 8 -26.00 -15.60 -7.10
C GLY A 8 -26.39 -16.00 -5.67
N GLY A 9 -26.38 -15.02 -4.78
CA GLY A 9 -26.95 -15.11 -3.45
C GLY A 9 -27.50 -13.75 -3.06
N LEU A 10 -28.81 -13.53 -3.27
CA LEU A 10 -29.54 -12.36 -2.78
C LEU A 10 -29.57 -12.38 -1.25
N CYS A 11 -28.94 -11.40 -0.61
CA CYS A 11 -29.20 -11.08 0.78
C CYS A 11 -30.10 -9.85 0.86
N ARG A 12 -31.39 -10.05 1.15
CA ARG A 12 -32.36 -8.98 1.43
C ARG A 12 -32.13 -8.46 2.84
N LEU A 13 -31.68 -7.21 2.96
CA LEU A 13 -31.69 -6.47 4.22
C LEU A 13 -33.12 -6.05 4.59
N ARG A 14 -33.68 -6.64 5.65
CA ARG A 14 -34.83 -6.09 6.35
C ARG A 14 -34.34 -5.27 7.55
N LYS A 15 -34.71 -3.99 7.58
CA LYS A 15 -34.64 -3.15 8.80
C LYS A 15 -35.71 -3.66 9.79
N HIS A 16 -35.29 -3.94 11.04
CA HIS A 16 -36.08 -3.64 12.26
C HIS A 16 -35.27 -3.96 13.53
N GLY A 17 -35.21 -2.98 14.42
CA GLY A 17 -35.39 -3.04 15.88
C GLY A 17 -34.48 -3.96 16.73
N SER A 18 -33.67 -3.29 17.54
CA SER A 18 -33.30 -3.61 18.94
C SER A 18 -33.54 -5.05 19.45
N ASN A 19 -32.46 -5.68 19.79
CA ASN A 19 -32.14 -6.66 20.83
C ASN A 19 -31.28 -7.79 20.28
N CYS A 20 -30.03 -7.80 20.69
CA CYS A 20 -29.14 -8.91 20.41
C CYS A 20 -29.07 -9.82 21.65
N PRO A 21 -29.60 -11.05 21.62
CA PRO A 21 -29.21 -12.06 22.59
C PRO A 21 -27.94 -12.77 22.11
N ARG A 22 -27.03 -12.97 23.05
CA ARG A 22 -25.85 -13.85 22.90
C ARG A 22 -26.30 -15.24 22.46
N LEU A 23 -25.76 -15.70 21.35
CA LEU A 23 -25.73 -17.14 21.03
C LEU A 23 -24.27 -17.52 20.78
N ALA A 24 -23.77 -18.36 21.69
CA ALA A 24 -22.57 -19.13 21.50
C ALA A 24 -22.83 -20.18 20.40
N GLY A 25 -21.98 -20.22 19.39
CA GLY A 25 -22.05 -21.20 18.32
C GLY A 25 -20.79 -21.09 17.46
N GLU A 26 -19.97 -22.12 17.56
CA GLU A 26 -18.70 -22.25 16.87
C GLU A 26 -18.85 -22.13 15.36
N LEU A 27 -18.22 -21.11 14.76
CA LEU A 27 -17.84 -21.13 13.35
C LEU A 27 -16.32 -21.26 13.31
N LYS A 28 -15.84 -22.49 13.12
CA LYS A 28 -14.45 -22.77 12.82
C LYS A 28 -14.15 -22.31 11.40
N TYR A 29 -13.67 -21.09 11.26
CA TYR A 29 -12.89 -20.73 10.08
C TYR A 29 -11.44 -21.13 10.35
N PHE A 30 -10.95 -22.11 9.62
CA PHE A 30 -9.54 -22.39 9.49
C PHE A 30 -8.91 -21.18 8.78
N CYS A 31 -8.44 -20.22 9.55
CA CYS A 31 -7.52 -19.19 9.11
C CYS A 31 -6.23 -19.40 9.89
N ASP A 32 -5.40 -20.33 9.39
CA ASP A 32 -4.03 -20.44 9.84
C ASP A 32 -3.21 -19.38 9.11
N SER A 33 -3.27 -18.20 9.64
CA SER A 33 -2.39 -17.09 9.27
C SER A 33 -1.88 -16.45 10.55
N SER A 34 -0.82 -17.06 11.09
CA SER A 34 -0.03 -16.53 12.20
C SER A 34 0.77 -15.27 11.84
N VAL A 35 0.25 -14.42 10.96
CA VAL A 35 0.73 -13.07 10.76
C VAL A 35 -0.33 -12.10 11.27
N ILE A 36 -0.57 -12.17 12.58
CA ILE A 36 -1.30 -11.11 13.28
C ILE A 36 -0.33 -9.94 13.43
N TYR A 37 -0.41 -8.98 12.52
CA TYR A 37 0.09 -7.65 12.82
C TYR A 37 -0.71 -7.14 14.02
N LYS A 38 -0.01 -7.01 15.16
CA LYS A 38 -0.55 -6.39 16.37
C LYS A 38 -0.88 -4.94 16.03
N LEU A 39 -2.09 -4.69 15.53
CA LEU A 39 -2.64 -3.36 15.46
C LEU A 39 -2.84 -2.91 16.91
N ALA A 40 -1.94 -2.08 17.39
CA ALA A 40 -2.14 -1.32 18.61
C ALA A 40 -3.45 -0.56 18.48
N GLY A 41 -4.34 -0.76 19.47
CA GLY A 41 -5.74 -0.38 19.48
C GLY A 41 -6.03 1.03 18.98
N HIS A 42 -6.82 1.09 17.94
CA HIS A 42 -7.60 2.27 17.62
C HIS A 42 -9.07 1.90 17.74
N ARG A 43 -9.66 2.34 18.85
CA ARG A 43 -11.11 2.48 18.99
C ARG A 43 -11.52 3.77 18.29
N GLY A 44 -12.48 3.70 17.42
CA GLY A 44 -13.11 4.88 16.83
C GLY A 44 -13.46 4.64 15.37
N CYS A 45 -14.74 4.43 15.15
CA CYS A 45 -15.40 4.47 13.86
C CYS A 45 -15.34 5.89 13.29
N ASP A 46 -15.12 5.98 11.96
CA ASP A 46 -15.54 7.05 11.07
C ASP A 46 -15.08 8.49 11.34
N THR A 47 -13.91 8.79 10.86
CA THR A 47 -13.67 9.98 10.03
C THR A 47 -12.73 9.54 8.91
N ALA A 48 -13.08 9.83 7.65
CA ALA A 48 -12.16 9.69 6.53
C ALA A 48 -10.84 10.35 6.95
N ARG A 49 -9.76 9.58 7.07
CA ARG A 49 -8.48 10.13 7.49
C ARG A 49 -8.00 11.01 6.34
N VAL A 50 -8.17 12.31 6.49
CA VAL A 50 -7.40 13.28 5.72
C VAL A 50 -5.94 12.92 5.99
N ASN A 51 -5.18 12.59 4.95
CA ASN A 51 -3.76 12.35 5.12
C ASN A 51 -3.11 13.61 5.74
N ASP A 52 -1.99 13.47 6.43
CA ASP A 52 -1.32 14.56 7.17
C ASP A 52 -0.99 15.78 6.29
N HIS A 53 -1.07 15.65 4.96
CA HIS A 53 -0.78 16.70 3.98
C HIS A 53 -2.02 17.45 3.47
N GLY A 54 -3.23 17.10 3.94
CA GLY A 54 -4.48 17.74 3.50
C GLY A 54 -4.89 17.43 2.07
N LEU A 55 -4.33 16.37 1.46
CA LEU A 55 -4.67 15.94 0.11
C LEU A 55 -6.04 15.27 0.11
N SER A 56 -6.96 15.77 -0.69
CA SER A 56 -8.32 15.26 -0.80
C SER A 56 -8.74 14.97 -2.23
N TYR A 57 -8.41 15.85 -3.18
CA TYR A 57 -8.81 15.73 -4.58
C TYR A 57 -7.65 16.02 -5.52
N PHE A 58 -7.87 15.79 -6.82
CA PHE A 58 -6.87 15.99 -7.87
C PHE A 58 -6.16 17.36 -7.78
N GLU A 59 -6.89 18.41 -7.48
CA GLU A 59 -6.40 19.80 -7.43
C GLU A 59 -5.34 20.02 -6.34
N ASP A 60 -5.29 19.15 -5.34
CA ASP A 60 -4.36 19.27 -4.20
C ASP A 60 -2.97 18.70 -4.55
N TYR A 61 -2.86 17.91 -5.64
CA TYR A 61 -1.61 17.31 -6.09
C TYR A 61 -0.85 18.26 -7.00
N LEU A 62 -0.13 19.20 -6.39
CA LEU A 62 0.58 20.26 -7.11
C LEU A 62 1.88 19.78 -7.73
N LEU A 63 2.08 20.08 -9.00
CA LEU A 63 3.30 19.73 -9.74
C LEU A 63 4.55 20.26 -9.02
N GLY A 64 5.56 19.38 -8.88
CA GLY A 64 6.85 19.69 -8.23
C GLY A 64 6.83 19.58 -6.72
N THR A 65 5.67 19.39 -6.07
CA THR A 65 5.61 19.25 -4.61
C THR A 65 6.08 17.87 -4.19
N THR A 66 6.89 17.84 -3.13
CA THR A 66 7.37 16.60 -2.48
C THR A 66 6.70 16.43 -1.12
N TYR A 67 6.20 15.24 -0.86
CA TYR A 67 5.51 14.84 0.36
C TYR A 67 6.34 13.77 1.08
N GLU A 68 6.55 13.96 2.39
CA GLU A 68 7.17 12.94 3.25
C GLU A 68 6.08 11.94 3.69
N CYS A 69 6.23 10.69 3.27
CA CYS A 69 5.22 9.65 3.51
C CYS A 69 5.53 8.78 4.74
N GLY A 70 6.41 9.26 5.63
CA GLY A 70 6.77 8.54 6.85
C GLY A 70 7.85 7.49 6.65
N SER A 71 7.96 6.59 7.63
CA SER A 71 8.99 5.55 7.64
C SER A 71 8.47 4.22 8.19
N VAL A 72 9.15 3.12 7.81
CA VAL A 72 8.87 1.77 8.28
C VAL A 72 10.17 1.02 8.50
N SER A 73 10.27 0.34 9.65
CA SER A 73 11.39 -0.57 9.92
C SER A 73 11.02 -1.99 9.46
N ILE A 74 12.02 -2.72 8.99
CA ILE A 74 11.86 -4.08 8.50
C ILE A 74 12.75 -5.03 9.29
N ASP A 75 12.21 -6.11 9.81
CA ASP A 75 12.92 -7.12 10.55
C ASP A 75 13.11 -8.41 9.73
N GLN A 76 13.99 -9.30 10.22
CA GLN A 76 14.28 -10.57 9.58
C GLN A 76 13.05 -11.46 9.47
N ALA A 77 12.19 -11.47 10.50
CA ALA A 77 11.03 -12.35 10.53
C ALA A 77 10.00 -11.97 9.46
N SER A 78 9.75 -10.67 9.28
CA SER A 78 8.85 -10.16 8.24
C SER A 78 9.40 -10.38 6.83
N ILE A 79 10.73 -10.24 6.63
CA ILE A 79 11.38 -10.56 5.35
C ILE A 79 11.12 -12.02 4.98
N ILE A 80 11.43 -12.94 5.90
CA ILE A 80 11.29 -14.38 5.65
C ILE A 80 9.82 -14.76 5.47
N ALA A 81 8.92 -14.20 6.28
CA ALA A 81 7.48 -14.50 6.20
C ALA A 81 6.90 -14.10 4.84
N PHE A 82 7.16 -12.87 4.39
CA PHE A 82 6.74 -12.41 3.08
C PHE A 82 7.32 -13.27 1.95
N ALA A 83 8.63 -13.53 2.03
CA ALA A 83 9.30 -14.23 0.96
C ALA A 83 8.85 -15.70 0.85
N LYS A 84 8.58 -16.40 1.94
CA LYS A 84 8.05 -17.77 1.91
C LYS A 84 6.73 -17.87 1.16
N GLU A 85 5.92 -16.82 1.19
CA GLU A 85 4.61 -16.81 0.54
C GLU A 85 4.69 -16.35 -0.92
N PHE A 86 5.53 -15.34 -1.23
CA PHE A 86 5.46 -14.63 -2.51
C PHE A 86 6.74 -14.70 -3.36
N ASP A 87 7.92 -14.93 -2.74
CA ASP A 87 9.22 -14.90 -3.45
C ASP A 87 10.25 -15.79 -2.73
N PRO A 88 10.07 -17.14 -2.74
CA PRO A 88 10.84 -18.05 -1.90
C PRO A 88 12.25 -18.36 -2.44
N GLN A 89 13.01 -17.33 -2.80
CA GLN A 89 14.39 -17.46 -3.20
C GLN A 89 15.31 -17.60 -1.97
N PRO A 90 16.40 -18.41 -2.04
CA PRO A 90 17.25 -18.71 -0.88
C PRO A 90 17.77 -17.48 -0.15
N PHE A 91 18.15 -16.42 -0.87
CA PHE A 91 18.66 -15.18 -0.27
C PHE A 91 17.59 -14.30 0.39
N HIS A 92 16.29 -14.69 0.30
CA HIS A 92 15.17 -14.05 0.99
C HIS A 92 14.64 -14.89 2.15
N VAL A 93 14.84 -16.22 2.14
CA VAL A 93 14.19 -17.13 3.12
C VAL A 93 15.17 -17.85 4.05
N ASP A 94 16.45 -18.00 3.65
CA ASP A 94 17.46 -18.77 4.41
C ASP A 94 18.68 -17.89 4.72
N PRO A 95 18.86 -17.47 5.98
CA PRO A 95 20.00 -16.63 6.38
C PRO A 95 21.36 -17.27 6.12
N ALA A 96 21.48 -18.62 6.23
CA ALA A 96 22.75 -19.32 6.01
C ALA A 96 23.10 -19.34 4.51
N ALA A 97 22.13 -19.70 3.66
CA ALA A 97 22.30 -19.66 2.23
C ALA A 97 22.55 -18.22 1.72
N ALA A 98 21.85 -17.23 2.27
CA ALA A 98 22.04 -15.83 1.93
C ALA A 98 23.43 -15.31 2.29
N ALA A 99 24.00 -15.74 3.43
CA ALA A 99 25.34 -15.36 3.87
C ALA A 99 26.42 -15.90 2.92
N ALA A 100 26.23 -17.12 2.37
CA ALA A 100 27.12 -17.73 1.41
C ALA A 100 26.90 -17.22 -0.05
N GLY A 101 25.82 -16.48 -0.27
CA GLY A 101 25.41 -16.02 -1.59
C GLY A 101 25.99 -14.64 -1.98
N PRO A 102 25.61 -14.14 -3.17
CA PRO A 102 26.21 -12.93 -3.76
C PRO A 102 25.91 -11.64 -2.97
N TYR A 103 24.90 -11.65 -2.11
CA TYR A 103 24.51 -10.47 -1.29
C TYR A 103 25.17 -10.45 0.07
N GLY A 104 25.89 -11.53 0.48
CA GLY A 104 26.59 -11.63 1.76
C GLY A 104 25.69 -11.55 2.99
N GLY A 105 24.41 -11.93 2.87
CA GLY A 105 23.42 -11.94 3.92
C GLY A 105 21.99 -11.80 3.40
N LEU A 106 21.03 -11.96 4.32
CA LEU A 106 19.60 -11.88 4.01
C LEU A 106 19.22 -10.50 3.48
N ILE A 107 18.40 -10.48 2.44
CA ILE A 107 17.81 -9.26 1.88
C ILE A 107 16.31 -9.44 1.70
N ALA A 108 15.55 -8.35 1.75
CA ALA A 108 14.13 -8.34 1.46
C ALA A 108 13.88 -8.54 -0.04
N SER A 109 12.78 -9.22 -0.38
CA SER A 109 12.25 -9.16 -1.75
C SER A 109 11.95 -7.71 -2.15
N GLY A 110 12.21 -7.37 -3.40
CA GLY A 110 11.83 -6.08 -3.96
C GLY A 110 10.32 -5.84 -3.84
N TRP A 111 9.50 -6.89 -3.99
CA TRP A 111 8.04 -6.82 -3.81
C TRP A 111 7.64 -6.57 -2.36
N HIS A 112 8.37 -7.10 -1.38
CA HIS A 112 8.15 -6.76 0.03
C HIS A 112 8.42 -5.28 0.29
N THR A 113 9.52 -4.76 -0.24
CA THR A 113 9.85 -3.34 -0.18
C THR A 113 8.75 -2.50 -0.81
N ALA A 114 8.26 -2.87 -2.00
CA ALA A 114 7.17 -2.17 -2.69
C ALA A 114 5.85 -2.21 -1.89
N ALA A 115 5.52 -3.33 -1.26
CA ALA A 115 4.32 -3.46 -0.42
C ALA A 115 4.37 -2.56 0.82
N LEU A 116 5.53 -2.46 1.48
CA LEU A 116 5.73 -1.56 2.62
C LEU A 116 5.63 -0.08 2.20
N VAL A 117 6.24 0.27 1.07
CA VAL A 117 6.14 1.62 0.48
C VAL A 117 4.69 1.94 0.15
N MET A 118 3.95 1.01 -0.49
CA MET A 118 2.55 1.21 -0.84
C MET A 118 1.68 1.48 0.39
N ARG A 119 1.91 0.78 1.50
CA ARG A 119 1.20 1.04 2.77
C ARG A 119 1.41 2.48 3.25
N LEU A 120 2.65 2.96 3.24
CA LEU A 120 2.96 4.34 3.64
C LEU A 120 2.31 5.38 2.70
N LEU A 121 2.25 5.09 1.40
CA LEU A 121 1.55 5.96 0.45
C LEU A 121 0.04 6.02 0.72
N VAL A 122 -0.60 4.89 1.05
CA VAL A 122 -2.02 4.86 1.40
C VAL A 122 -2.29 5.60 2.71
N GLU A 123 -1.41 5.46 3.69
CA GLU A 123 -1.56 6.10 4.99
C GLU A 123 -1.34 7.62 4.96
N ASN A 124 -0.46 8.13 4.04
CA ASN A 124 0.04 9.50 4.14
C ASN A 124 -0.07 10.34 2.86
N TYR A 125 -0.31 9.73 1.70
CA TYR A 125 -0.27 10.44 0.41
C TYR A 125 -1.54 10.28 -0.42
N LEU A 126 -2.08 9.07 -0.55
CA LEU A 126 -3.26 8.81 -1.35
C LEU A 126 -4.53 9.17 -0.59
N ALA A 127 -5.37 10.02 -1.17
CA ALA A 127 -6.67 10.39 -0.60
C ALA A 127 -7.70 9.28 -0.87
N ALA A 128 -8.24 8.66 0.18
CA ALA A 128 -9.16 7.53 0.06
C ALA A 128 -10.47 7.91 -0.65
N GLU A 129 -10.94 9.15 -0.45
CA GLU A 129 -12.19 9.66 -1.01
C GLU A 129 -12.13 9.95 -2.52
N SER A 130 -10.93 10.19 -3.08
CA SER A 130 -10.77 10.56 -4.48
C SER A 130 -9.92 9.61 -5.30
N SER A 131 -9.22 8.67 -4.67
CA SER A 131 -8.37 7.71 -5.37
C SER A 131 -9.21 6.73 -6.18
N LEU A 132 -8.97 6.71 -7.48
CA LEU A 132 -9.60 5.76 -8.43
C LEU A 132 -8.67 4.61 -8.81
N GLY A 133 -7.56 4.46 -8.08
CA GLY A 133 -6.54 3.47 -8.35
C GLY A 133 -5.46 3.94 -9.32
N SER A 134 -4.66 3.00 -9.81
CA SER A 134 -3.49 3.26 -10.65
C SER A 134 -3.58 2.49 -11.96
N ALA A 135 -3.11 3.11 -13.04
CA ALA A 135 -2.91 2.41 -14.32
C ALA A 135 -1.66 1.52 -14.31
N GLY A 136 -0.79 1.69 -13.32
CA GLY A 136 0.48 0.97 -13.21
C GLY A 136 1.65 1.87 -12.88
N LEU A 137 2.84 1.36 -13.13
CA LEU A 137 4.10 2.06 -12.94
C LEU A 137 4.79 2.23 -14.29
N ASP A 138 5.28 3.45 -14.60
CA ASP A 138 6.13 3.65 -15.77
C ASP A 138 7.52 3.05 -15.55
N GLU A 139 8.01 3.09 -14.31
CA GLU A 139 9.30 2.56 -13.92
C GLU A 139 9.24 2.01 -12.49
N LEU A 140 9.92 0.89 -12.23
CA LEU A 140 10.17 0.35 -10.90
C LEU A 140 11.59 -0.20 -10.83
N ARG A 141 12.42 0.30 -9.90
CA ARG A 141 13.81 -0.07 -9.70
C ARG A 141 14.11 -0.32 -8.23
N TRP A 142 14.96 -1.31 -7.97
CA TRP A 142 15.54 -1.61 -6.67
C TRP A 142 17.07 -1.52 -6.75
N PRO A 143 17.64 -0.29 -6.68
CA PRO A 143 19.08 -0.09 -6.91
C PRO A 143 19.96 -0.65 -5.80
N ASN A 144 19.44 -0.76 -4.58
CA ASN A 144 20.18 -1.30 -3.44
C ASN A 144 19.31 -2.27 -2.62
N PRO A 145 19.89 -3.31 -2.03
CA PRO A 145 19.16 -4.27 -1.21
C PRO A 145 18.68 -3.64 0.10
N VAL A 146 17.52 -4.09 0.56
CA VAL A 146 17.00 -3.81 1.92
C VAL A 146 17.38 -4.97 2.81
N ARG A 147 17.95 -4.67 3.99
CA ARG A 147 18.44 -5.66 4.95
C ARG A 147 17.62 -5.67 6.24
N PRO A 148 17.64 -6.77 7.00
CA PRO A 148 17.06 -6.80 8.34
C PRO A 148 17.62 -5.67 9.21
N GLY A 149 16.72 -4.92 9.88
CA GLY A 149 17.08 -3.76 10.71
C GLY A 149 17.08 -2.43 9.97
N ASP A 150 16.94 -2.40 8.65
CA ASP A 150 16.77 -1.15 7.90
C ASP A 150 15.47 -0.44 8.30
N THR A 151 15.53 0.88 8.32
CA THR A 151 14.36 1.76 8.37
C THR A 151 14.28 2.51 7.05
N LEU A 152 13.18 2.33 6.35
CA LEU A 152 12.91 2.95 5.06
C LEU A 152 12.13 4.24 5.25
N ARG A 153 12.62 5.37 4.73
CA ARG A 153 11.89 6.63 4.64
C ARG A 153 11.38 6.80 3.22
N VAL A 154 10.12 7.20 3.07
CA VAL A 154 9.44 7.27 1.77
C VAL A 154 9.08 8.71 1.44
N ARG A 155 9.37 9.13 0.21
CA ARG A 155 8.98 10.42 -0.36
C ARG A 155 8.18 10.21 -1.64
N ALA A 156 7.21 11.09 -1.86
CA ALA A 156 6.39 11.12 -3.06
C ALA A 156 6.47 12.53 -3.68
N THR A 157 6.99 12.63 -4.90
CA THR A 157 7.09 13.90 -5.63
C THR A 157 6.16 13.88 -6.84
N VAL A 158 5.28 14.88 -6.96
CA VAL A 158 4.40 15.02 -8.12
C VAL A 158 5.21 15.49 -9.33
N VAL A 159 5.36 14.63 -10.33
CA VAL A 159 6.14 14.93 -11.55
C VAL A 159 5.27 15.24 -12.77
N GLU A 160 3.99 14.89 -12.73
CA GLU A 160 2.97 15.29 -13.71
C GLU A 160 1.62 15.41 -13.01
N SER A 161 0.87 16.46 -13.28
CA SER A 161 -0.51 16.65 -12.82
C SER A 161 -1.31 17.29 -13.94
N ARG A 162 -2.29 16.57 -14.49
CA ARG A 162 -3.13 17.06 -15.59
C ARG A 162 -4.53 16.49 -15.54
N ARG A 163 -5.51 17.24 -15.99
CA ARG A 163 -6.87 16.76 -16.20
C ARG A 163 -6.91 15.66 -17.25
N SER A 164 -7.81 14.69 -17.07
CA SER A 164 -8.08 13.67 -18.09
C SER A 164 -8.82 14.29 -19.27
N LEU A 165 -8.36 13.99 -20.49
CA LEU A 165 -9.01 14.48 -21.72
C LEU A 165 -10.30 13.73 -22.03
N SER A 166 -10.40 12.48 -21.64
CA SER A 166 -11.55 11.60 -21.96
C SER A 166 -12.59 11.50 -20.84
N LYS A 167 -12.21 11.86 -19.61
CA LYS A 167 -13.07 11.76 -18.41
C LYS A 167 -12.89 13.00 -17.56
N PRO A 168 -13.82 13.97 -17.67
CA PRO A 168 -13.66 15.28 -17.01
C PRO A 168 -13.76 15.23 -15.49
N ASP A 169 -14.30 14.14 -14.93
CA ASP A 169 -14.47 13.90 -13.49
C ASP A 169 -13.15 13.61 -12.75
N ARG A 170 -12.03 13.45 -13.46
CA ARG A 170 -10.75 13.03 -12.88
C ARG A 170 -9.53 13.67 -13.50
N GLY A 171 -8.44 13.65 -12.76
CA GLY A 171 -7.11 13.96 -13.21
C GLY A 171 -6.18 12.75 -13.16
N ILE A 172 -5.02 12.90 -13.80
CA ILE A 172 -3.91 11.97 -13.82
C ILE A 172 -2.77 12.63 -13.08
N VAL A 173 -2.26 11.94 -12.07
CA VAL A 173 -1.12 12.37 -11.27
C VAL A 173 -0.01 11.32 -11.44
N LYS A 174 1.14 11.73 -12.03
CA LYS A 174 2.35 10.90 -11.96
C LYS A 174 3.18 11.31 -10.76
N THR A 175 3.59 10.31 -10.01
CA THR A 175 4.33 10.48 -8.76
C THR A 175 5.63 9.71 -8.82
N LEU A 176 6.74 10.41 -8.67
CA LEU A 176 8.02 9.77 -8.37
C LEU A 176 8.03 9.39 -6.89
N VAL A 177 8.11 8.10 -6.63
CA VAL A 177 8.20 7.52 -5.29
C VAL A 177 9.62 7.04 -5.06
N GLU A 178 10.23 7.48 -3.97
CA GLU A 178 11.57 7.08 -3.56
C GLU A 178 11.56 6.58 -2.13
N ALA A 179 12.18 5.41 -1.90
CA ALA A 179 12.46 4.91 -0.56
C ALA A 179 13.97 4.89 -0.33
N VAL A 180 14.41 5.45 0.79
CA VAL A 180 15.81 5.48 1.21
C VAL A 180 15.97 4.75 2.54
N ASN A 181 17.06 4.00 2.70
CA ASN A 181 17.35 3.30 3.94
C ASN A 181 18.04 4.22 4.97
N THR A 182 18.33 3.71 6.16
CA THR A 182 18.99 4.43 7.26
C THR A 182 20.35 5.00 6.84
N GLY A 183 21.07 4.34 5.93
CA GLY A 183 22.35 4.78 5.39
C GLY A 183 22.23 5.86 4.30
N GLY A 184 21.02 6.29 3.94
CA GLY A 184 20.77 7.27 2.88
C GLY A 184 20.82 6.71 1.46
N ALA A 185 20.96 5.39 1.29
CA ALA A 185 20.94 4.78 -0.04
C ALA A 185 19.50 4.61 -0.52
N THR A 186 19.24 4.95 -1.78
CA THR A 186 17.94 4.68 -2.43
C THR A 186 17.80 3.18 -2.63
N VAL A 187 16.77 2.59 -2.04
CA VAL A 187 16.46 1.15 -2.12
C VAL A 187 15.31 0.82 -3.06
N MET A 188 14.45 1.80 -3.32
CA MET A 188 13.39 1.70 -4.32
C MET A 188 13.16 3.06 -4.97
N ARG A 189 12.90 3.03 -6.28
CA ARG A 189 12.44 4.17 -7.06
C ARG A 189 11.37 3.70 -8.04
N ALA A 190 10.24 4.42 -8.08
CA ALA A 190 9.15 4.11 -9.00
C ALA A 190 8.46 5.38 -9.48
N THR A 191 7.89 5.36 -10.69
CA THR A 191 6.98 6.40 -11.17
C THR A 191 5.58 5.81 -11.29
N ALA A 192 4.71 6.18 -10.36
CA ALA A 192 3.33 5.69 -10.29
C ALA A 192 2.38 6.62 -11.09
N ILE A 193 1.39 6.01 -11.75
CA ILE A 193 0.34 6.73 -12.49
C ILE A 193 -0.97 6.55 -11.73
N ASN A 194 -1.44 7.59 -11.06
CA ASN A 194 -2.65 7.57 -10.24
C ASN A 194 -3.78 8.35 -10.91
N PHE A 195 -5.01 7.84 -10.77
CA PHE A 195 -6.22 8.55 -11.13
C PHE A 195 -6.88 9.09 -9.87
N MET A 196 -7.17 10.40 -9.85
CA MET A 196 -7.79 11.08 -8.72
C MET A 196 -9.05 11.82 -9.19
N LEU A 197 -10.14 11.71 -8.44
CA LEU A 197 -11.33 12.53 -8.69
C LEU A 197 -11.00 14.00 -8.57
N VAL A 198 -11.63 14.79 -9.40
CA VAL A 198 -11.64 16.25 -9.24
C VAL A 198 -12.60 16.64 -8.14
N ARG A 199 -12.35 17.78 -7.52
CA ARG A 199 -13.21 18.32 -6.47
C ARG A 199 -14.61 18.58 -7.02
N PRO A 200 -15.68 18.09 -6.35
CA PRO A 200 -17.04 18.41 -6.75
C PRO A 200 -17.29 19.92 -6.69
N ASP A 201 -18.04 20.44 -7.67
CA ASP A 201 -18.47 21.83 -7.63
C ASP A 201 -19.43 22.04 -6.44
N PRO A 202 -19.25 23.10 -5.63
CA PRO A 202 -20.08 23.34 -4.45
C PRO A 202 -21.58 23.56 -4.74
N GLY A 203 -21.97 23.61 -6.02
CA GLY A 203 -23.34 23.89 -6.48
C GLY A 203 -23.91 22.88 -7.47
N ALA A 204 -23.30 21.68 -7.61
CA ALA A 204 -23.79 20.64 -8.52
C ALA A 204 -24.78 19.70 -7.83
#